data_92586ea46e2b4e8de1ce0a9d0358ac59
#
_entry.id   92586ea46e2b4e8de1ce0a9d0358ac59
#
_cell.length_a   1.000
_cell.length_b   1.000
_cell.length_c   1.000
_cell.angle_alpha   90.00
_cell.angle_beta   90.00
_cell.angle_gamma   90.00
#
_symmetry.space_group_name_H-M   'P 1'
#
loop_
_entity.id
_entity.type
_entity.pdbx_description
1 polymer ?
#
loop_
_entity_poly.entity_id
_entity_poly.type
_entity_poly.pdbx_seq_one_letter_code
_entity_poly.pdbx_strand_id
1 'polypeptide(L)'
;MHNKSLIWHHLPPDVAPDTRLLPGLHLLLDEGDSAKHRLLPWLAGLQNPPAPGQVQCGDWQGGTQAYRAQAMAVPLTDCHPQQPVADWLTAQQQRWPDWDGTAWQQHVAGFTLEPHLEKAWWQLSTGTQRKFWQAAALASGAAITVIDAPDAGLDRASIEYLGQALNAVADQIAEAEHPRWVLVAHHDILPGVQWDEVVQLP
;
A
#
# COMPACT_ATOMS: atom_id res chain seq x y z
N MET A 1 -9.02 -7.58 24.26
CA MET A 1 -8.75 -7.17 22.88
C MET A 1 -7.49 -6.32 22.89
N HIS A 2 -6.36 -6.83 22.42
CA HIS A 2 -5.15 -6.01 22.30
C HIS A 2 -5.42 -4.99 21.20
N ASN A 3 -5.44 -3.72 21.59
CA ASN A 3 -5.66 -2.61 20.64
C ASN A 3 -4.42 -2.49 19.74
N LYS A 4 -4.35 -3.32 18.68
CA LYS A 4 -3.23 -3.29 17.74
C LYS A 4 -3.21 -1.93 17.07
N SER A 5 -2.05 -1.30 17.06
CA SER A 5 -1.83 -0.01 16.41
C SER A 5 -0.56 -0.09 15.58
N LEU A 6 -0.51 0.67 14.50
CA LEU A 6 0.72 1.00 13.80
C LEU A 6 1.26 2.29 14.42
N ILE A 7 2.48 2.25 14.92
CA ILE A 7 3.10 3.35 15.65
C ILE A 7 4.47 3.63 15.05
N TRP A 8 4.79 4.90 14.90
CA TRP A 8 6.17 5.34 14.75
C TRP A 8 6.45 6.54 15.64
N HIS A 9 7.65 6.57 16.17
CA HIS A 9 8.06 7.63 17.09
C HIS A 9 9.58 7.86 17.04
N HIS A 10 9.99 9.04 17.50
CA HIS A 10 11.39 9.50 17.48
C HIS A 10 12.02 9.47 16.09
N LEU A 11 11.20 9.57 15.04
CA LEU A 11 11.69 9.78 13.68
C LEU A 11 12.27 11.21 13.55
N PRO A 12 13.13 11.46 12.55
CA PRO A 12 13.59 12.81 12.28
C PRO A 12 12.40 13.76 12.06
N PRO A 13 12.37 14.94 12.73
CA PRO A 13 11.21 15.84 12.69
C PRO A 13 10.94 16.43 11.30
N ASP A 14 11.93 16.39 10.41
CA ASP A 14 11.83 16.73 8.98
C ASP A 14 11.31 15.57 8.10
N VAL A 15 10.82 14.49 8.72
CA VAL A 15 10.26 13.34 7.99
C VAL A 15 8.84 13.05 8.43
N ALA A 16 8.59 12.90 9.73
CA ALA A 16 7.24 12.61 10.22
C ALA A 16 7.11 12.94 11.71
N PRO A 17 5.93 13.41 12.16
CA PRO A 17 5.61 13.52 13.58
C PRO A 17 5.45 12.13 14.20
N ASP A 18 5.60 12.06 15.53
CA ASP A 18 5.22 10.85 16.28
C ASP A 18 3.74 10.57 16.06
N THR A 19 3.42 9.34 15.67
CA THR A 19 2.08 8.99 15.22
C THR A 19 1.67 7.62 15.70
N ARG A 20 0.38 7.46 15.96
CA ARG A 20 -0.27 6.19 16.28
C ARG A 20 -1.56 6.05 15.49
N LEU A 21 -1.63 5.07 14.60
CA LEU A 21 -2.79 4.79 13.76
C LEU A 21 -3.53 3.54 14.25
N LEU A 22 -4.84 3.60 14.30
CA LEU A 22 -5.72 2.43 14.41
C LEU A 22 -5.82 1.74 13.04
N PRO A 23 -6.32 0.48 12.96
CA PRO A 23 -6.60 -0.14 11.67
C PRO A 23 -7.51 0.76 10.82
N GLY A 24 -7.18 0.91 9.53
CA GLY A 24 -7.94 1.80 8.65
C GLY A 24 -7.19 2.21 7.38
N LEU A 25 -7.79 3.14 6.66
CA LEU A 25 -7.25 3.79 5.46
C LEU A 25 -6.73 5.19 5.83
N HIS A 26 -5.45 5.42 5.66
CA HIS A 26 -4.79 6.66 6.10
C HIS A 26 -4.07 7.35 4.96
N LEU A 27 -4.16 8.68 4.94
CA LEU A 27 -3.38 9.53 4.06
C LEU A 27 -2.14 10.07 4.78
N LEU A 28 -0.98 9.87 4.20
CA LEU A 28 0.27 10.55 4.53
C LEU A 28 0.41 11.71 3.54
N LEU A 29 -0.03 12.90 3.97
CA LEU A 29 -0.04 14.08 3.11
C LEU A 29 1.32 14.75 3.14
N ASP A 30 2.04 14.71 2.01
CA ASP A 30 3.39 15.28 1.83
C ASP A 30 3.36 16.31 0.71
N GLU A 31 2.94 17.53 1.03
CA GLU A 31 2.86 18.64 0.05
C GLU A 31 4.23 18.97 -0.57
N GLY A 32 5.32 18.72 0.16
CA GLY A 32 6.69 18.92 -0.31
C GLY A 32 7.23 17.78 -1.16
N ASP A 33 6.53 16.64 -1.25
CA ASP A 33 6.89 15.43 -1.98
C ASP A 33 8.30 14.88 -1.64
N SER A 34 8.78 15.12 -0.44
CA SER A 34 10.15 14.79 -0.02
C SER A 34 10.24 13.89 1.21
N ALA A 35 9.38 14.09 2.20
CA ALA A 35 9.40 13.36 3.46
C ALA A 35 9.00 11.89 3.28
N LYS A 36 8.02 11.61 2.43
CA LYS A 36 7.53 10.26 2.14
C LYS A 36 8.63 9.33 1.59
N HIS A 37 9.56 9.82 0.79
CA HIS A 37 10.64 8.99 0.24
C HIS A 37 11.56 8.40 1.30
N ARG A 38 11.63 9.02 2.48
CA ARG A 38 12.36 8.50 3.64
C ARG A 38 11.45 7.65 4.53
N LEU A 39 10.20 8.07 4.74
CA LEU A 39 9.24 7.41 5.62
C LEU A 39 8.76 6.06 5.08
N LEU A 40 8.35 5.98 3.81
CA LEU A 40 7.72 4.79 3.25
C LEU A 40 8.60 3.54 3.30
N PRO A 41 9.93 3.59 3.02
CA PRO A 41 10.79 2.43 3.20
C PRO A 41 10.83 1.90 4.64
N TRP A 42 10.68 2.76 5.65
CA TRP A 42 10.62 2.35 7.06
C TRP A 42 9.27 1.70 7.39
N LEU A 43 8.16 2.30 6.93
CA LEU A 43 6.80 1.76 7.11
C LEU A 43 6.60 0.44 6.36
N ALA A 44 7.25 0.25 5.23
CA ALA A 44 7.26 -1.00 4.47
C ALA A 44 8.23 -2.06 5.04
N GLY A 45 9.02 -1.73 6.07
CA GLY A 45 10.02 -2.63 6.65
C GLY A 45 11.22 -2.91 5.74
N LEU A 46 11.39 -2.13 4.67
CA LEU A 46 12.51 -2.28 3.72
C LEU A 46 13.82 -1.72 4.28
N GLN A 47 13.73 -0.73 5.14
CA GLN A 47 14.85 -0.08 5.81
C GLN A 47 14.50 0.16 7.28
N ASN A 48 15.53 0.32 8.10
CA ASN A 48 15.37 0.76 9.49
C ASN A 48 15.41 2.29 9.55
N PRO A 49 14.58 2.94 10.35
CA PRO A 49 14.76 4.35 10.65
C PRO A 49 16.10 4.56 11.40
N PRO A 50 16.71 5.76 11.30
CA PRO A 50 17.88 6.09 12.09
C PRO A 50 17.52 6.13 13.58
N ALA A 51 18.43 5.63 14.43
CA ALA A 51 18.23 5.69 15.88
C ALA A 51 18.09 7.17 16.37
N PRO A 52 17.20 7.45 17.32
CA PRO A 52 16.39 6.52 18.12
C PRO A 52 15.02 6.13 17.48
N GLY A 53 14.79 6.46 16.22
CA GLY A 53 13.54 6.23 15.54
C GLY A 53 13.08 4.77 15.52
N GLN A 54 11.79 4.55 15.68
CA GLN A 54 11.18 3.22 15.71
C GLN A 54 9.86 3.20 14.93
N VAL A 55 9.59 2.05 14.34
CA VAL A 55 8.29 1.68 13.73
C VAL A 55 7.85 0.37 14.33
N GLN A 56 6.58 0.26 14.72
CA GLN A 56 6.02 -0.95 15.32
C GLN A 56 4.56 -1.13 14.90
N CYS A 57 4.15 -2.37 14.63
CA CYS A 57 2.76 -2.73 14.39
C CYS A 57 2.37 -3.91 15.28
N GLY A 58 1.60 -3.65 16.33
CA GLY A 58 1.32 -4.66 17.34
C GLY A 58 2.62 -5.24 17.91
N ASP A 59 2.83 -6.54 17.75
CA ASP A 59 4.03 -7.25 18.22
C ASP A 59 5.19 -7.23 17.20
N TRP A 60 4.98 -6.69 16.00
CA TRP A 60 5.99 -6.65 14.95
C TRP A 60 6.80 -5.37 15.01
N GLN A 61 8.11 -5.52 15.23
CA GLN A 61 9.06 -4.41 15.24
C GLN A 61 9.54 -4.13 13.81
N GLY A 62 9.50 -2.88 13.37
CA GLY A 62 9.99 -2.42 12.07
C GLY A 62 11.43 -2.85 11.80
N GLY A 63 11.72 -3.15 10.53
CA GLY A 63 13.02 -3.66 10.09
C GLY A 63 13.28 -5.13 10.37
N THR A 64 12.45 -5.83 11.14
CA THR A 64 12.56 -7.28 11.34
C THR A 64 11.94 -8.05 10.17
N GLN A 65 12.36 -9.31 10.00
CA GLN A 65 11.76 -10.20 9.01
C GLN A 65 10.27 -10.43 9.27
N ALA A 66 9.86 -10.55 10.54
CA ALA A 66 8.48 -10.72 10.94
C ALA A 66 7.60 -9.54 10.50
N TYR A 67 8.06 -8.30 10.72
CA TYR A 67 7.35 -7.10 10.24
C TYR A 67 7.28 -7.07 8.71
N ARG A 68 8.41 -7.31 8.03
CA ARG A 68 8.49 -7.29 6.56
C ARG A 68 7.57 -8.32 5.91
N ALA A 69 7.34 -9.47 6.55
CA ALA A 69 6.41 -10.49 6.07
C ALA A 69 4.94 -10.03 6.13
N GLN A 70 4.62 -8.98 6.88
CA GLN A 70 3.28 -8.42 7.02
C GLN A 70 3.06 -7.16 6.17
N ALA A 71 4.12 -6.64 5.53
CA ALA A 71 4.08 -5.37 4.83
C ALA A 71 4.22 -5.54 3.31
N MET A 72 3.35 -4.89 2.56
CA MET A 72 3.39 -4.78 1.10
C MET A 72 3.55 -3.31 0.70
N ALA A 73 4.52 -3.01 -0.15
CA ALA A 73 4.77 -1.66 -0.67
C ALA A 73 4.48 -1.58 -2.17
N VAL A 74 3.90 -0.49 -2.61
CA VAL A 74 3.65 -0.17 -4.03
C VAL A 74 4.29 1.21 -4.32
N PRO A 75 5.05 1.34 -5.39
CA PRO A 75 5.34 0.35 -6.45
C PRO A 75 6.19 -0.83 -5.96
N LEU A 76 5.95 -1.99 -6.55
CA LEU A 76 6.78 -3.18 -6.33
C LEU A 76 8.02 -3.13 -7.21
N THR A 77 9.15 -3.59 -6.68
CA THR A 77 10.44 -3.59 -7.38
C THR A 77 10.91 -4.99 -7.78
N ASP A 78 10.11 -6.01 -7.48
CA ASP A 78 10.45 -7.42 -7.66
C ASP A 78 9.96 -8.02 -9.00
N CYS A 79 9.51 -7.18 -9.93
CA CYS A 79 9.01 -7.61 -11.24
C CYS A 79 10.17 -7.75 -12.24
N HIS A 80 10.45 -8.98 -12.71
CA HIS A 80 11.41 -9.18 -13.79
C HIS A 80 10.81 -8.78 -15.13
N PRO A 81 11.47 -7.97 -15.97
CA PRO A 81 10.89 -7.45 -17.23
C PRO A 81 10.30 -8.53 -18.16
N GLN A 82 10.97 -9.69 -18.29
CA GLN A 82 10.53 -10.78 -19.15
C GLN A 82 9.48 -11.70 -18.51
N GLN A 83 9.18 -11.54 -17.22
CA GLN A 83 8.21 -12.37 -16.52
C GLN A 83 6.78 -12.07 -17.01
N PRO A 84 5.96 -13.07 -17.36
CA PRO A 84 4.54 -12.89 -17.58
C PRO A 84 3.83 -12.38 -16.32
N VAL A 85 2.81 -11.54 -16.49
CA VAL A 85 1.99 -11.07 -15.37
C VAL A 85 1.33 -12.24 -14.62
N ALA A 86 0.87 -13.26 -15.34
CA ALA A 86 0.25 -14.45 -14.74
C ALA A 86 1.19 -15.20 -13.78
N ASP A 87 2.48 -15.33 -14.13
CA ASP A 87 3.48 -15.98 -13.28
C ASP A 87 3.77 -15.14 -12.04
N TRP A 88 3.89 -13.81 -12.22
CA TRP A 88 4.05 -12.89 -11.11
C TRP A 88 2.84 -12.93 -10.17
N LEU A 89 1.62 -12.94 -10.71
CA LEU A 89 0.40 -13.05 -9.93
C LEU A 89 0.38 -14.33 -9.09
N THR A 90 0.75 -15.46 -9.68
CA THR A 90 0.84 -16.75 -8.97
C THR A 90 1.80 -16.65 -7.78
N ALA A 91 2.94 -15.98 -7.95
CA ALA A 91 3.89 -15.74 -6.86
C ALA A 91 3.31 -14.84 -5.76
N GLN A 92 2.55 -13.79 -6.13
CA GLN A 92 1.88 -12.95 -5.14
C GLN A 92 0.82 -13.73 -4.34
N GLN A 93 0.00 -14.54 -4.99
CA GLN A 93 -1.00 -15.38 -4.33
C GLN A 93 -0.37 -16.38 -3.35
N GLN A 94 0.79 -16.95 -3.70
CA GLN A 94 1.53 -17.84 -2.79
C GLN A 94 2.16 -17.11 -1.61
N ARG A 95 2.56 -15.87 -1.81
CA ARG A 95 3.19 -15.04 -0.78
C ARG A 95 2.21 -14.57 0.28
N TRP A 96 0.96 -14.28 -0.09
CA TRP A 96 -0.05 -13.69 0.78
C TRP A 96 -1.13 -14.72 1.13
N PRO A 97 -1.10 -15.29 2.37
CA PRO A 97 -2.07 -16.33 2.77
C PRO A 97 -3.52 -15.87 2.77
N ASP A 98 -3.74 -14.58 3.05
CA ASP A 98 -5.07 -13.97 3.13
C ASP A 98 -5.48 -13.30 1.81
N TRP A 99 -4.93 -13.77 0.68
CA TRP A 99 -5.25 -13.26 -0.64
C TRP A 99 -6.74 -13.39 -0.96
N ASP A 100 -7.38 -12.25 -1.25
CA ASP A 100 -8.77 -12.20 -1.69
C ASP A 100 -8.87 -12.30 -3.22
N GLY A 101 -9.17 -13.50 -3.71
CA GLY A 101 -9.36 -13.74 -5.15
C GLY A 101 -10.56 -13.01 -5.74
N THR A 102 -11.60 -12.75 -4.95
CA THR A 102 -12.79 -12.01 -5.40
C THR A 102 -12.45 -10.53 -5.59
N ALA A 103 -11.79 -9.92 -4.61
CA ALA A 103 -11.31 -8.55 -4.71
C ALA A 103 -10.34 -8.38 -5.88
N TRP A 104 -9.43 -9.35 -6.09
CA TRP A 104 -8.55 -9.34 -7.26
C TRP A 104 -9.32 -9.27 -8.59
N GLN A 105 -10.33 -10.13 -8.78
CA GLN A 105 -11.14 -10.11 -10.00
C GLN A 105 -11.89 -8.78 -10.19
N GLN A 106 -12.41 -8.22 -9.10
CA GLN A 106 -13.05 -6.90 -9.13
C GLN A 106 -12.06 -5.80 -9.56
N HIS A 107 -10.82 -5.83 -9.03
CA HIS A 107 -9.80 -4.86 -9.39
C HIS A 107 -9.30 -5.03 -10.83
N VAL A 108 -9.18 -6.27 -11.31
CA VAL A 108 -8.86 -6.55 -12.72
C VAL A 108 -9.91 -5.92 -13.64
N ALA A 109 -11.19 -6.14 -13.37
CA ALA A 109 -12.28 -5.55 -14.14
C ALA A 109 -12.31 -4.02 -14.03
N GLY A 110 -12.22 -3.48 -12.82
CA GLY A 110 -12.31 -2.04 -12.56
C GLY A 110 -11.16 -1.23 -13.17
N PHE A 111 -9.95 -1.77 -13.19
CA PHE A 111 -8.79 -1.17 -13.86
C PHE A 111 -8.68 -1.54 -15.34
N THR A 112 -9.58 -2.37 -15.87
CA THR A 112 -9.56 -2.87 -17.26
C THR A 112 -8.25 -3.59 -17.59
N LEU A 113 -7.84 -4.55 -16.74
CA LEU A 113 -6.55 -5.24 -16.83
C LEU A 113 -6.61 -6.56 -17.59
N GLU A 114 -7.80 -7.10 -17.90
CA GLU A 114 -7.99 -8.39 -18.57
C GLU A 114 -7.15 -8.54 -19.85
N PRO A 115 -7.06 -7.53 -20.75
CA PRO A 115 -6.28 -7.65 -21.99
C PRO A 115 -4.77 -7.73 -21.77
N HIS A 116 -4.33 -7.58 -20.53
CA HIS A 116 -2.92 -7.47 -20.17
C HIS A 116 -2.40 -8.64 -19.32
N LEU A 117 -3.25 -9.57 -18.89
CA LEU A 117 -2.89 -10.66 -17.99
C LEU A 117 -1.82 -11.61 -18.57
N GLU A 118 -1.86 -11.83 -19.90
CA GLU A 118 -0.92 -12.73 -20.58
C GLU A 118 0.37 -12.05 -21.07
N LYS A 119 0.50 -10.74 -20.82
CA LYS A 119 1.67 -9.96 -21.27
C LYS A 119 2.84 -10.09 -20.28
N ALA A 120 4.05 -9.95 -20.79
CA ALA A 120 5.22 -9.75 -19.96
C ALA A 120 5.28 -8.28 -19.48
N TRP A 121 5.93 -8.04 -18.33
CA TRP A 121 6.02 -6.71 -17.72
C TRP A 121 6.55 -5.62 -18.66
N TRP A 122 7.55 -5.93 -19.50
CA TRP A 122 8.13 -4.96 -20.43
C TRP A 122 7.15 -4.48 -21.52
N GLN A 123 6.07 -5.24 -21.76
CA GLN A 123 5.03 -4.90 -22.74
C GLN A 123 3.96 -3.96 -22.17
N LEU A 124 3.99 -3.70 -20.87
CA LEU A 124 3.02 -2.87 -20.17
C LEU A 124 3.51 -1.43 -20.07
N SER A 125 2.59 -0.48 -20.24
CA SER A 125 2.86 0.90 -19.85
C SER A 125 3.08 1.02 -18.34
N THR A 126 3.79 2.04 -17.91
CA THR A 126 3.99 2.33 -16.48
C THR A 126 2.67 2.42 -15.71
N GLY A 127 1.65 3.06 -16.31
CA GLY A 127 0.32 3.13 -15.72
C GLY A 127 -0.34 1.75 -15.56
N THR A 128 -0.22 0.88 -16.58
CA THR A 128 -0.75 -0.49 -16.51
C THR A 128 -0.02 -1.32 -15.44
N GLN A 129 1.30 -1.19 -15.32
CA GLN A 129 2.07 -1.84 -14.26
C GLN A 129 1.59 -1.37 -12.87
N ARG A 130 1.39 -0.07 -12.68
CA ARG A 130 0.89 0.49 -11.42
C ARG A 130 -0.50 -0.04 -11.07
N LYS A 131 -1.42 -0.15 -12.03
CA LYS A 131 -2.74 -0.75 -11.82
C LYS A 131 -2.63 -2.19 -11.31
N PHE A 132 -1.75 -3.02 -11.89
CA PHE A 132 -1.52 -4.38 -11.40
C PHE A 132 -0.99 -4.42 -9.97
N TRP A 133 -0.01 -3.58 -9.64
CA TRP A 133 0.54 -3.52 -8.29
C TRP A 133 -0.51 -3.08 -7.26
N GLN A 134 -1.31 -2.07 -7.60
CA GLN A 134 -2.40 -1.60 -6.72
C GLN A 134 -3.47 -2.67 -6.53
N ALA A 135 -3.94 -3.30 -7.63
CA ALA A 135 -4.90 -4.40 -7.57
C ALA A 135 -4.39 -5.53 -6.65
N ALA A 136 -3.12 -5.93 -6.81
CA ALA A 136 -2.51 -6.94 -5.95
C ALA A 136 -2.38 -6.49 -4.50
N ALA A 137 -2.01 -5.24 -4.25
CA ALA A 137 -1.87 -4.70 -2.90
C ALA A 137 -3.20 -4.67 -2.16
N LEU A 138 -4.28 -4.24 -2.83
CA LEU A 138 -5.62 -4.19 -2.24
C LEU A 138 -6.18 -5.60 -2.00
N ALA A 139 -5.87 -6.57 -2.88
CA ALA A 139 -6.31 -7.97 -2.77
C ALA A 139 -5.42 -8.84 -1.86
N SER A 140 -4.23 -8.37 -1.47
CA SER A 140 -3.20 -9.19 -0.80
C SER A 140 -3.58 -9.68 0.60
N GLY A 141 -4.46 -8.97 1.31
CA GLY A 141 -4.69 -9.21 2.73
C GLY A 141 -3.50 -8.84 3.63
N ALA A 142 -2.45 -8.19 3.10
CA ALA A 142 -1.31 -7.74 3.90
C ALA A 142 -1.76 -6.85 5.06
N ALA A 143 -1.25 -7.10 6.27
CA ALA A 143 -1.61 -6.32 7.44
C ALA A 143 -1.22 -4.84 7.29
N ILE A 144 -0.11 -4.57 6.60
CA ILE A 144 0.35 -3.21 6.32
C ILE A 144 0.51 -3.08 4.80
N THR A 145 -0.24 -2.17 4.19
CA THR A 145 -0.11 -1.84 2.76
C THR A 145 0.34 -0.38 2.64
N VAL A 146 1.43 -0.14 1.92
CA VAL A 146 2.00 1.20 1.70
C VAL A 146 1.95 1.50 0.22
N ILE A 147 1.27 2.58 -0.18
CA ILE A 147 1.09 2.97 -1.58
C ILE A 147 1.63 4.39 -1.78
N ASP A 148 2.63 4.54 -2.65
CA ASP A 148 3.19 5.84 -3.02
C ASP A 148 2.57 6.36 -4.31
N ALA A 149 2.07 7.61 -4.27
CA ALA A 149 1.53 8.34 -5.42
C ALA A 149 0.61 7.45 -6.29
N PRO A 150 -0.54 6.99 -5.74
CA PRO A 150 -1.35 5.93 -6.36
C PRO A 150 -1.95 6.31 -7.71
N ASP A 151 -2.17 7.60 -7.98
CA ASP A 151 -2.74 8.13 -9.22
C ASP A 151 -1.69 8.40 -10.32
N ALA A 152 -0.40 8.37 -9.97
CA ALA A 152 0.68 8.71 -10.89
C ALA A 152 0.67 7.83 -12.15
N GLY A 153 0.49 8.47 -13.30
CA GLY A 153 0.46 7.81 -14.61
C GLY A 153 -0.82 7.04 -14.91
N LEU A 154 -1.87 7.19 -14.11
CA LEU A 154 -3.19 6.63 -14.37
C LEU A 154 -4.02 7.58 -15.25
N ASP A 155 -4.92 6.99 -16.03
CA ASP A 155 -5.99 7.71 -16.70
C ASP A 155 -7.11 8.07 -15.72
N ARG A 156 -7.97 9.01 -16.11
CA ARG A 156 -9.06 9.51 -15.25
C ARG A 156 -10.00 8.41 -14.75
N ALA A 157 -10.40 7.48 -15.62
CA ALA A 157 -11.30 6.41 -15.23
C ALA A 157 -10.67 5.50 -14.18
N SER A 158 -9.36 5.24 -14.30
CA SER A 158 -8.60 4.45 -13.32
C SER A 158 -8.43 5.19 -11.98
N ILE A 159 -8.28 6.51 -11.99
CA ILE A 159 -8.23 7.32 -10.76
C ILE A 159 -9.60 7.28 -10.05
N GLU A 160 -10.69 7.44 -10.79
CA GLU A 160 -12.05 7.33 -10.25
C GLU A 160 -12.32 5.94 -9.65
N TYR A 161 -11.91 4.87 -10.36
CA TYR A 161 -12.01 3.51 -9.83
C TYR A 161 -11.14 3.29 -8.59
N LEU A 162 -9.90 3.79 -8.60
CA LEU A 162 -9.00 3.70 -7.44
C LEU A 162 -9.62 4.29 -6.19
N GLY A 163 -10.25 5.47 -6.29
CA GLY A 163 -10.95 6.07 -5.17
C GLY A 163 -12.08 5.18 -4.62
N GLN A 164 -12.86 4.55 -5.51
CA GLN A 164 -13.90 3.59 -5.10
C GLN A 164 -13.29 2.36 -4.43
N ALA A 165 -12.20 1.82 -4.98
CA ALA A 165 -11.52 0.64 -4.43
C ALA A 165 -10.91 0.93 -3.04
N LEU A 166 -10.35 2.11 -2.82
CA LEU A 166 -9.83 2.52 -1.51
C LEU A 166 -10.95 2.64 -0.47
N ASN A 167 -12.09 3.25 -0.82
CA ASN A 167 -13.23 3.32 0.08
C ASN A 167 -13.79 1.92 0.41
N ALA A 168 -13.92 1.04 -0.58
CA ALA A 168 -14.37 -0.33 -0.36
C ALA A 168 -13.42 -1.11 0.58
N VAL A 169 -12.11 -0.90 0.46
CA VAL A 169 -11.14 -1.49 1.39
C VAL A 169 -11.27 -0.92 2.81
N ALA A 170 -11.56 0.38 2.96
CA ALA A 170 -11.81 0.98 4.27
C ALA A 170 -13.03 0.34 4.95
N ASP A 171 -14.13 0.17 4.20
CA ASP A 171 -15.33 -0.52 4.70
C ASP A 171 -15.02 -1.97 5.12
N GLN A 172 -14.26 -2.70 4.31
CA GLN A 172 -13.83 -4.06 4.63
C GLN A 172 -12.97 -4.12 5.91
N ILE A 173 -12.06 -3.16 6.10
CA ILE A 173 -11.22 -3.08 7.31
C ILE A 173 -12.07 -2.85 8.56
N ALA A 174 -13.09 -1.98 8.46
CA ALA A 174 -13.97 -1.68 9.58
C ALA A 174 -14.79 -2.91 10.05
N GLU A 175 -15.09 -3.84 9.14
CA GLU A 175 -15.85 -5.07 9.42
C GLU A 175 -14.96 -6.29 9.73
N ALA A 176 -13.63 -6.20 9.48
CA ALA A 176 -12.73 -7.33 9.57
C ALA A 176 -12.35 -7.70 11.00
N GLU A 177 -12.19 -9.00 11.27
CA GLU A 177 -11.64 -9.50 12.54
C GLU A 177 -10.13 -9.24 12.67
N HIS A 178 -9.42 -9.18 11.55
CA HIS A 178 -7.97 -8.95 11.50
C HIS A 178 -7.65 -7.50 11.16
N PRO A 179 -6.82 -6.85 11.99
CA PRO A 179 -6.47 -5.45 11.78
C PRO A 179 -5.61 -5.27 10.52
N ARG A 180 -5.93 -4.26 9.73
CA ARG A 180 -5.20 -3.90 8.53
C ARG A 180 -5.00 -2.38 8.47
N TRP A 181 -3.85 -1.94 7.98
CA TRP A 181 -3.52 -0.54 7.73
C TRP A 181 -3.19 -0.36 6.25
N VAL A 182 -3.91 0.52 5.59
CA VAL A 182 -3.60 0.96 4.23
C VAL A 182 -3.13 2.40 4.31
N LEU A 183 -1.84 2.62 4.02
CA LEU A 183 -1.17 3.90 4.07
C LEU A 183 -0.95 4.39 2.64
N VAL A 184 -1.58 5.48 2.29
CA VAL A 184 -1.42 6.13 0.99
C VAL A 184 -0.62 7.40 1.17
N ALA A 185 0.53 7.52 0.51
CA ALA A 185 1.32 8.74 0.52
C ALA A 185 1.06 9.54 -0.76
N HIS A 186 0.69 10.80 -0.60
CA HIS A 186 0.37 11.67 -1.72
C HIS A 186 0.65 13.14 -1.39
N HIS A 187 0.83 13.97 -2.39
CA HIS A 187 1.08 15.41 -2.23
C HIS A 187 -0.22 16.23 -2.08
N ASP A 188 -1.38 15.62 -2.33
CA ASP A 188 -2.69 16.25 -2.25
C ASP A 188 -3.74 15.23 -1.77
N ILE A 189 -4.91 15.71 -1.38
CA ILE A 189 -6.05 14.86 -0.99
C ILE A 189 -6.70 14.28 -2.24
N LEU A 190 -6.77 12.95 -2.34
CA LEU A 190 -7.46 12.29 -3.46
C LEU A 190 -8.98 12.55 -3.37
N PRO A 191 -9.59 13.10 -4.42
CA PRO A 191 -11.01 13.42 -4.42
C PRO A 191 -11.90 12.18 -4.20
N GLY A 192 -12.90 12.30 -3.32
CA GLY A 192 -13.90 11.27 -3.07
C GLY A 192 -13.44 10.09 -2.20
N VAL A 193 -12.19 10.09 -1.73
CA VAL A 193 -11.69 9.09 -0.78
C VAL A 193 -11.98 9.55 0.65
N GLN A 194 -12.52 8.64 1.45
CA GLN A 194 -12.79 8.87 2.87
C GLN A 194 -11.63 8.29 3.70
N TRP A 195 -10.89 9.17 4.37
CA TRP A 195 -9.73 8.81 5.16
C TRP A 195 -10.11 8.68 6.63
N ASP A 196 -9.69 7.58 7.29
CA ASP A 196 -9.83 7.45 8.74
C ASP A 196 -8.95 8.46 9.47
N GLU A 197 -7.75 8.72 8.93
CA GLU A 197 -6.85 9.76 9.47
C GLU A 197 -5.98 10.33 8.33
N VAL A 198 -5.68 11.63 8.44
CA VAL A 198 -4.73 12.33 7.57
C VAL A 198 -3.54 12.77 8.42
N VAL A 199 -2.37 12.22 8.13
CA VAL A 199 -1.11 12.59 8.78
C VAL A 199 -0.38 13.58 7.88
N GLN A 200 -0.28 14.83 8.34
CA GLN A 200 0.49 15.85 7.64
C GLN A 200 1.99 15.57 7.85
N LEU A 201 2.73 15.41 6.77
CA LEU A 201 4.19 15.34 6.79
C LEU A 201 4.80 16.75 6.67
N PRO A 202 6.02 16.97 7.18
CA PRO A 202 6.69 18.28 7.15
C PRO A 202 6.98 18.81 5.77
#